data_df2f4b7fd214b29e54b631593a3c7c1e
#
_entry.id   df2f4b7fd214b29e54b631593a3c7c1e
#
_cell.length_a   1.000
_cell.length_b   1.000
_cell.length_c   1.000
_cell.angle_alpha   90.00
_cell.angle_beta   90.00
_cell.angle_gamma   90.00
#
_symmetry.space_group_name_H-M   'P 1'
#
loop_
_entity.id
_entity.type
_entity.pdbx_description
1 polymer ?
#
loop_
_entity_poly.entity_id
_entity_poly.type
_entity_poly.pdbx_seq_one_letter_code
_entity_poly.pdbx_strand_id
1 'polypeptide(L)'
;MLTVAARTFVGSVKTVNQDAYCVLVGQAGPQEVGLLAVCDGVGGLSSGELASSVAVRELSRWFEDGVARGLADGVSAGGLALPDVRRLWTGYFEGLNGRMWGYSQSLNVRMGTTLTGAVLAGGGFVVGHVGDCRAYRLGTEGAELLTRDQTLVQRELDAGRISAEQARRHPQASVILQALGAQETIAPAFSFGEASPGDTLLICSDGLHRRLNEVDFALLAEAEDTEGALLDALDTLIARAIDRGEKDNITAVCARIGCLRMDGDDEPTLAAPSGGGE
;
A
#
# COMPACT_ATOMS: atom_id res chain seq x y z
N MET A 1 5.99 16.43 3.88
CA MET A 1 5.03 16.40 2.74
C MET A 1 5.12 15.02 2.10
N LEU A 2 3.99 14.42 1.70
CA LEU A 2 3.95 13.13 1.02
C LEU A 2 3.78 13.34 -0.48
N THR A 3 4.69 12.78 -1.28
CA THR A 3 4.53 12.68 -2.73
C THR A 3 4.00 11.29 -3.05
N VAL A 4 2.84 11.20 -3.70
CA VAL A 4 2.14 9.92 -3.91
C VAL A 4 1.99 9.62 -5.39
N ALA A 5 2.00 8.33 -5.74
CA ALA A 5 1.75 7.86 -7.09
C ALA A 5 1.05 6.49 -7.08
N ALA A 6 0.29 6.21 -8.12
CA ALA A 6 -0.40 4.94 -8.28
C ALA A 6 -0.48 4.53 -9.76
N ARG A 7 -0.41 3.23 -10.01
CA ARG A 7 -0.65 2.59 -11.30
C ARG A 7 -1.42 1.29 -11.13
N THR A 8 -2.33 1.06 -12.04
CA THR A 8 -3.01 -0.24 -12.18
C THR A 8 -3.09 -0.62 -13.65
N PHE A 9 -2.91 -1.90 -13.93
CA PHE A 9 -2.93 -2.46 -15.27
C PHE A 9 -3.69 -3.79 -15.28
N VAL A 10 -4.59 -3.95 -16.24
CA VAL A 10 -5.43 -5.15 -16.34
C VAL A 10 -4.64 -6.43 -16.66
N GLY A 11 -3.40 -6.28 -17.09
CA GLY A 11 -2.59 -7.40 -17.58
C GLY A 11 -2.77 -7.64 -19.09
N SER A 12 -1.91 -8.48 -19.64
CA SER A 12 -1.90 -8.78 -21.07
C SER A 12 -2.90 -9.89 -21.48
N VAL A 13 -3.48 -10.61 -20.53
CA VAL A 13 -4.34 -11.78 -20.76
C VAL A 13 -5.72 -11.63 -20.13
N LYS A 14 -5.82 -10.92 -19.03
CA LYS A 14 -7.10 -10.70 -18.32
C LYS A 14 -7.96 -9.68 -19.06
N THR A 15 -9.26 -9.84 -18.99
CA THR A 15 -10.25 -8.89 -19.57
C THR A 15 -10.87 -7.98 -18.52
N VAL A 16 -10.74 -8.34 -17.25
CA VAL A 16 -11.27 -7.59 -16.11
C VAL A 16 -10.12 -7.33 -15.14
N ASN A 17 -10.03 -6.12 -14.65
CA ASN A 17 -9.16 -5.79 -13.55
C ASN A 17 -9.90 -6.06 -12.23
N GLN A 18 -9.45 -7.08 -11.49
CA GLN A 18 -9.97 -7.42 -10.19
C GLN A 18 -9.23 -6.72 -9.05
N ASP A 19 -8.12 -6.05 -9.36
CA ASP A 19 -7.43 -5.18 -8.43
C ASP A 19 -8.18 -3.86 -8.22
N ALA A 20 -8.13 -3.34 -7.01
CA ALA A 20 -8.54 -1.98 -6.68
C ALA A 20 -7.53 -1.35 -5.72
N TYR A 21 -7.43 -0.03 -5.72
CA TYR A 21 -6.53 0.70 -4.84
C TYR A 21 -7.13 2.02 -4.37
N CYS A 22 -6.59 2.56 -3.28
CA CYS A 22 -6.74 3.96 -2.93
C CYS A 22 -5.42 4.57 -2.48
N VAL A 23 -5.29 5.88 -2.77
CA VAL A 23 -4.22 6.75 -2.29
C VAL A 23 -4.89 8.05 -1.86
N LEU A 24 -4.82 8.35 -0.58
CA LEU A 24 -5.44 9.54 0.00
C LEU A 24 -4.42 10.26 0.87
N VAL A 25 -4.39 11.58 0.77
CA VAL A 25 -3.59 12.44 1.62
C VAL A 25 -4.52 13.49 2.23
N GLY A 26 -4.43 13.66 3.53
CA GLY A 26 -5.25 14.61 4.28
C GLY A 26 -4.43 15.31 5.37
N GLN A 27 -5.08 16.22 6.08
CA GLN A 27 -4.49 16.96 7.19
C GLN A 27 -5.20 16.59 8.50
N ALA A 28 -4.43 16.21 9.51
CA ALA A 28 -4.90 16.02 10.87
C ALA A 28 -4.22 17.06 11.78
N GLY A 29 -4.87 18.20 11.96
CA GLY A 29 -4.24 19.37 12.59
C GLY A 29 -3.05 19.88 11.76
N PRO A 30 -1.87 20.06 12.35
CA PRO A 30 -0.66 20.47 11.62
C PRO A 30 0.02 19.32 10.87
N GLN A 31 -0.45 18.09 11.01
CA GLN A 31 0.21 16.90 10.51
C GLN A 31 -0.47 16.39 9.24
N GLU A 32 0.34 16.11 8.23
CA GLU A 32 -0.11 15.40 7.03
C GLU A 32 -0.25 13.90 7.32
N VAL A 33 -1.34 13.32 6.86
CA VAL A 33 -1.65 11.89 7.02
C VAL A 33 -1.93 11.28 5.67
N GLY A 34 -1.32 10.13 5.37
CA GLY A 34 -1.53 9.38 4.14
C GLY A 34 -2.21 8.04 4.39
N LEU A 35 -3.04 7.61 3.44
CA LEU A 35 -3.54 6.26 3.32
C LEU A 35 -3.21 5.70 1.95
N LEU A 36 -2.55 4.56 1.93
CA LEU A 36 -2.31 3.75 0.75
C LEU A 36 -2.99 2.41 0.92
N ALA A 37 -3.61 1.86 -0.12
CA ALA A 37 -4.08 0.48 -0.07
C ALA A 37 -4.16 -0.15 -1.45
N VAL A 38 -3.93 -1.46 -1.51
CA VAL A 38 -4.17 -2.34 -2.66
C VAL A 38 -5.01 -3.52 -2.20
N CYS A 39 -6.03 -3.83 -2.98
CA CYS A 39 -6.92 -4.95 -2.82
C CYS A 39 -6.92 -5.77 -4.12
N ASP A 40 -6.53 -7.04 -4.04
CA ASP A 40 -6.59 -7.99 -5.16
C ASP A 40 -7.83 -8.86 -4.99
N GLY A 41 -8.73 -8.79 -5.96
CA GLY A 41 -9.96 -9.59 -5.97
C GLY A 41 -9.69 -11.04 -6.27
N VAL A 42 -10.08 -11.93 -5.38
CA VAL A 42 -9.75 -13.36 -5.45
C VAL A 42 -10.31 -14.00 -6.73
N GLY A 43 -9.43 -14.35 -7.63
CA GLY A 43 -9.74 -15.10 -8.84
C GLY A 43 -10.42 -16.44 -8.52
N GLY A 44 -11.41 -16.83 -9.34
CA GLY A 44 -12.19 -18.05 -9.11
C GLY A 44 -13.42 -17.88 -8.19
N LEU A 45 -13.58 -16.72 -7.58
CA LEU A 45 -14.84 -16.28 -6.98
C LEU A 45 -15.64 -15.45 -8.01
N SER A 46 -16.97 -15.45 -7.88
CA SER A 46 -17.86 -14.85 -8.88
C SER A 46 -17.86 -13.31 -8.91
N SER A 47 -17.19 -12.65 -7.96
CA SER A 47 -17.29 -11.20 -7.75
C SER A 47 -16.02 -10.63 -7.10
N GLY A 48 -14.83 -11.00 -7.61
CA GLY A 48 -13.55 -10.50 -7.10
C GLY A 48 -13.42 -8.98 -7.26
N GLU A 49 -13.76 -8.45 -8.45
CA GLU A 49 -13.73 -7.02 -8.75
C GLU A 49 -14.72 -6.20 -7.88
N LEU A 50 -15.85 -6.78 -7.52
CA LEU A 50 -16.79 -6.15 -6.60
C LEU A 50 -16.22 -6.13 -5.18
N ALA A 51 -15.60 -7.23 -4.75
CA ALA A 51 -15.02 -7.34 -3.42
C ALA A 51 -13.91 -6.32 -3.19
N SER A 52 -12.95 -6.22 -4.12
CA SER A 52 -11.85 -5.26 -4.06
C SER A 52 -12.34 -3.81 -4.10
N SER A 53 -13.28 -3.50 -4.99
CA SER A 53 -13.89 -2.16 -5.09
C SER A 53 -14.66 -1.75 -3.83
N VAL A 54 -15.39 -2.69 -3.20
CA VAL A 54 -16.09 -2.44 -1.93
C VAL A 54 -15.09 -2.19 -0.82
N ALA A 55 -14.04 -3.01 -0.71
CA ALA A 55 -13.03 -2.86 0.33
C ALA A 55 -12.33 -1.50 0.25
N VAL A 56 -11.90 -1.08 -0.94
CA VAL A 56 -11.27 0.22 -1.17
C VAL A 56 -12.20 1.37 -0.82
N ARG A 57 -13.45 1.32 -1.29
CA ARG A 57 -14.43 2.39 -1.01
C ARG A 57 -14.73 2.53 0.48
N GLU A 58 -14.89 1.43 1.18
CA GLU A 58 -15.14 1.46 2.62
C GLU A 58 -13.91 1.99 3.38
N LEU A 59 -12.69 1.62 2.93
CA LEU A 59 -11.45 2.11 3.52
C LEU A 59 -11.26 3.62 3.29
N SER A 60 -11.59 4.11 2.09
CA SER A 60 -11.56 5.54 1.79
C SER A 60 -12.51 6.33 2.68
N ARG A 61 -13.74 5.86 2.85
CA ARG A 61 -14.71 6.48 3.77
C ARG A 61 -14.23 6.48 5.22
N TRP A 62 -13.67 5.36 5.66
CA TRP A 62 -13.11 5.28 7.01
C TRP A 62 -12.00 6.31 7.23
N PHE A 63 -11.13 6.50 6.24
CA PHE A 63 -10.06 7.49 6.32
C PHE A 63 -10.60 8.92 6.33
N GLU A 64 -11.50 9.25 5.42
CA GLU A 64 -12.14 10.56 5.33
C GLU A 64 -12.90 10.92 6.61
N ASP A 65 -13.73 10.00 7.11
CA ASP A 65 -14.44 10.16 8.38
C ASP A 65 -13.50 10.23 9.59
N GLY A 66 -12.42 9.46 9.59
CA GLY A 66 -11.43 9.39 10.65
C GLY A 66 -10.55 10.63 10.71
N VAL A 67 -10.07 11.12 9.56
CA VAL A 67 -9.31 12.38 9.45
C VAL A 67 -10.18 13.56 9.85
N ALA A 68 -11.48 13.55 9.47
CA ALA A 68 -12.41 14.62 9.83
C ALA A 68 -12.80 14.63 11.32
N ARG A 69 -12.84 13.48 12.00
CA ARG A 69 -13.44 13.35 13.34
C ARG A 69 -12.49 12.99 14.47
N GLY A 70 -11.31 12.48 14.21
CA GLY A 70 -10.64 11.94 15.39
C GLY A 70 -9.27 11.33 15.24
N LEU A 71 -8.75 11.10 14.07
CA LEU A 71 -7.30 11.10 13.92
C LEU A 71 -6.76 12.46 14.40
N ALA A 72 -7.60 13.52 14.30
CA ALA A 72 -7.35 14.83 14.86
C ALA A 72 -7.31 14.85 16.41
N ASP A 73 -8.16 14.10 17.11
CA ASP A 73 -8.21 14.08 18.58
C ASP A 73 -7.07 13.24 19.20
N GLY A 74 -6.58 12.23 18.51
CA GLY A 74 -5.41 11.43 18.93
C GLY A 74 -4.05 12.04 18.54
N VAL A 75 -4.05 13.01 17.63
CA VAL A 75 -2.86 13.75 17.14
C VAL A 75 -2.58 14.99 18.00
N SER A 76 -3.50 15.38 18.91
CA SER A 76 -3.43 16.59 19.70
C SER A 76 -2.33 16.58 20.73
N ALA A 77 -1.13 16.46 20.57
CA ALA A 77 0.01 16.87 21.39
C ALA A 77 1.26 15.95 21.31
N GLY A 78 1.22 14.83 20.59
CA GLY A 78 2.34 13.88 20.60
C GLY A 78 2.47 12.98 19.37
N GLY A 79 1.68 13.24 18.30
CA GLY A 79 1.65 12.35 17.12
C GLY A 79 0.63 11.21 17.28
N LEU A 80 0.31 10.56 16.15
CA LEU A 80 -0.55 9.39 16.13
C LEU A 80 0.13 8.24 16.89
N ALA A 81 -0.42 7.82 18.02
CA ALA A 81 0.13 6.69 18.76
C ALA A 81 -0.11 5.40 17.96
N LEU A 82 0.94 4.83 17.39
CA LEU A 82 0.89 3.62 16.56
C LEU A 82 0.09 2.45 17.18
N PRO A 83 0.13 2.19 18.52
CA PRO A 83 -0.73 1.18 19.14
C PRO A 83 -2.22 1.45 19.01
N ASP A 84 -2.66 2.71 19.03
CA ASP A 84 -4.06 3.08 18.87
C ASP A 84 -4.53 2.88 17.43
N VAL A 85 -3.69 3.23 16.45
CA VAL A 85 -3.97 2.95 15.03
C VAL A 85 -4.11 1.45 14.81
N ARG A 86 -3.22 0.64 15.35
CA ARG A 86 -3.31 -0.82 15.25
C ARG A 86 -4.64 -1.34 15.79
N ARG A 87 -5.07 -0.87 16.96
CA ARG A 87 -6.35 -1.27 17.56
C ARG A 87 -7.54 -0.88 16.69
N LEU A 88 -7.55 0.36 16.20
CA LEU A 88 -8.60 0.86 15.30
C LEU A 88 -8.63 0.05 14.00
N TRP A 89 -7.46 -0.24 13.44
CA TRP A 89 -7.36 -1.03 12.23
C TRP A 89 -7.77 -2.48 12.40
N THR A 90 -7.41 -3.11 13.52
CA THR A 90 -7.88 -4.49 13.82
C THR A 90 -9.40 -4.53 13.79
N GLY A 91 -10.06 -3.66 14.55
CA GLY A 91 -11.52 -3.60 14.57
C GLY A 91 -12.13 -3.23 13.21
N TYR A 92 -11.44 -2.40 12.43
CA TYR A 92 -11.88 -2.04 11.08
C TYR A 92 -11.83 -3.24 10.12
N PHE A 93 -10.71 -3.99 10.07
CA PHE A 93 -10.57 -5.18 9.22
C PHE A 93 -11.60 -6.25 9.55
N GLU A 94 -11.78 -6.53 10.85
CA GLU A 94 -12.78 -7.50 11.32
C GLU A 94 -14.21 -7.06 10.98
N GLY A 95 -14.52 -5.78 11.21
CA GLY A 95 -15.83 -5.22 10.90
C GLY A 95 -16.11 -5.21 9.39
N LEU A 96 -15.12 -4.86 8.55
CA LEU A 96 -15.25 -4.89 7.10
C LEU A 96 -15.46 -6.33 6.63
N ASN A 97 -14.66 -7.29 7.13
CA ASN A 97 -14.84 -8.69 6.81
C ASN A 97 -16.25 -9.18 7.16
N GLY A 98 -16.72 -8.88 8.37
CA GLY A 98 -18.07 -9.29 8.81
C GLY A 98 -19.18 -8.76 7.90
N ARG A 99 -19.09 -7.49 7.46
CA ARG A 99 -20.05 -6.91 6.50
C ARG A 99 -19.98 -7.59 5.13
N MET A 100 -18.78 -7.80 4.60
CA MET A 100 -18.58 -8.46 3.29
C MET A 100 -19.04 -9.92 3.33
N TRP A 101 -18.70 -10.65 4.39
CA TRP A 101 -19.15 -12.03 4.60
C TRP A 101 -20.67 -12.11 4.72
N GLY A 102 -21.31 -11.26 5.54
CA GLY A 102 -22.76 -11.20 5.66
C GLY A 102 -23.46 -10.90 4.33
N TYR A 103 -22.91 -9.98 3.53
CA TYR A 103 -23.42 -9.67 2.19
C TYR A 103 -23.28 -10.87 1.25
N SER A 104 -22.14 -11.53 1.24
CA SER A 104 -21.86 -12.76 0.49
C SER A 104 -22.90 -13.86 0.80
N GLN A 105 -23.18 -14.08 2.09
CA GLN A 105 -24.17 -15.07 2.52
C GLN A 105 -25.60 -14.68 2.11
N SER A 106 -25.97 -13.41 2.27
CA SER A 106 -27.33 -12.93 1.98
C SER A 106 -27.72 -13.07 0.51
N LEU A 107 -26.76 -12.92 -0.40
CA LEU A 107 -26.96 -13.03 -1.84
C LEU A 107 -26.58 -14.39 -2.42
N ASN A 108 -26.07 -15.29 -1.59
CA ASN A 108 -25.53 -16.59 -2.01
C ASN A 108 -24.48 -16.45 -3.13
N VAL A 109 -23.63 -15.41 -3.03
CA VAL A 109 -22.49 -15.18 -3.94
C VAL A 109 -21.19 -15.46 -3.20
N ARG A 110 -20.17 -15.89 -3.94
CA ARG A 110 -18.83 -16.05 -3.39
C ARG A 110 -18.00 -14.84 -3.80
N MET A 111 -17.61 -14.04 -2.83
CA MET A 111 -16.76 -12.89 -3.05
C MET A 111 -15.58 -12.89 -2.06
N GLY A 112 -14.48 -12.31 -2.48
CA GLY A 112 -13.32 -12.17 -1.61
C GLY A 112 -12.26 -11.29 -2.24
N THR A 113 -11.48 -10.64 -1.39
CA THR A 113 -10.35 -9.81 -1.81
C THR A 113 -9.26 -9.83 -0.74
N THR A 114 -8.02 -9.67 -1.16
CA THR A 114 -6.94 -9.29 -0.26
C THR A 114 -7.14 -7.85 0.21
N LEU A 115 -6.45 -7.44 1.25
CA LEU A 115 -6.28 -6.04 1.62
C LEU A 115 -4.92 -5.84 2.27
N THR A 116 -4.08 -5.05 1.62
CA THR A 116 -2.86 -4.51 2.22
C THR A 116 -2.94 -3.00 2.17
N GLY A 117 -2.85 -2.36 3.32
CA GLY A 117 -2.93 -0.92 3.41
C GLY A 117 -1.97 -0.34 4.44
N ALA A 118 -1.56 0.90 4.26
CA ALA A 118 -0.70 1.64 5.17
C ALA A 118 -1.31 3.00 5.53
N VAL A 119 -1.28 3.34 6.81
CA VAL A 119 -1.47 4.71 7.30
C VAL A 119 -0.11 5.29 7.63
N LEU A 120 0.16 6.47 7.09
CA LEU A 120 1.38 7.25 7.35
C LEU A 120 1.01 8.50 8.14
N ALA A 121 1.71 8.77 9.22
CA ALA A 121 1.52 9.98 10.02
C ALA A 121 2.78 10.25 10.87
N GLY A 122 3.24 11.50 10.93
CA GLY A 122 4.29 11.94 11.86
C GLY A 122 5.64 11.25 11.70
N GLY A 123 6.00 10.83 10.49
CA GLY A 123 7.22 10.06 10.24
C GLY A 123 7.12 8.58 10.61
N GLY A 124 5.93 8.11 11.02
CA GLY A 124 5.67 6.70 11.28
C GLY A 124 4.65 6.10 10.31
N PHE A 125 4.57 4.77 10.29
CA PHE A 125 3.57 4.05 9.51
C PHE A 125 3.03 2.83 10.27
N VAL A 126 1.80 2.47 9.94
CA VAL A 126 1.19 1.19 10.31
C VAL A 126 0.68 0.52 9.06
N VAL A 127 1.13 -0.71 8.81
CA VAL A 127 0.64 -1.56 7.72
C VAL A 127 -0.32 -2.59 8.30
N GLY A 128 -1.52 -2.71 7.73
CA GLY A 128 -2.45 -3.80 7.96
C GLY A 128 -2.54 -4.69 6.73
N HIS A 129 -2.62 -6.01 6.92
CA HIS A 129 -2.46 -6.96 5.84
C HIS A 129 -3.33 -8.21 6.01
N VAL A 130 -4.06 -8.58 4.94
CA VAL A 130 -4.76 -9.86 4.73
C VAL A 130 -4.54 -10.28 3.28
N GLY A 131 -3.97 -11.46 3.05
CA GLY A 131 -3.75 -12.03 1.72
C GLY A 131 -2.28 -12.14 1.32
N ASP A 132 -1.94 -11.80 0.08
CA ASP A 132 -0.61 -11.92 -0.52
C ASP A 132 -0.15 -10.68 -1.31
N CYS A 133 -0.89 -9.56 -1.27
CA CYS A 133 -0.33 -8.26 -1.64
C CYS A 133 0.81 -7.91 -0.69
N ARG A 134 1.81 -7.19 -1.14
CA ARG A 134 2.97 -6.86 -0.32
C ARG A 134 3.15 -5.38 -0.10
N ALA A 135 3.66 -5.02 1.08
CA ALA A 135 4.13 -3.68 1.40
C ALA A 135 5.65 -3.71 1.64
N TYR A 136 6.33 -2.71 1.13
CA TYR A 136 7.77 -2.51 1.28
C TYR A 136 8.07 -1.11 1.76
N ARG A 137 9.12 -0.97 2.59
CA ARG A 137 9.83 0.29 2.79
C ARG A 137 11.08 0.28 1.93
N LEU A 138 11.21 1.28 1.08
CA LEU A 138 12.34 1.48 0.18
C LEU A 138 13.15 2.68 0.69
N GLY A 139 14.36 2.44 1.11
CA GLY A 139 15.25 3.46 1.64
C GLY A 139 16.69 3.24 1.17
N THR A 140 17.62 3.97 1.75
CA THR A 140 19.06 3.91 1.40
C THR A 140 19.71 2.54 1.66
N GLU A 141 19.12 1.75 2.57
CA GLU A 141 19.59 0.38 2.89
C GLU A 141 18.97 -0.68 1.98
N GLY A 142 18.13 -0.27 1.03
CA GLY A 142 17.43 -1.16 0.10
C GLY A 142 15.93 -1.30 0.39
N ALA A 143 15.36 -2.42 -0.04
CA ALA A 143 13.95 -2.74 0.12
C ALA A 143 13.73 -3.66 1.33
N GLU A 144 12.95 -3.21 2.28
CA GLU A 144 12.49 -4.00 3.44
C GLU A 144 11.06 -4.47 3.21
N LEU A 145 10.82 -5.78 3.20
CA LEU A 145 9.47 -6.34 3.12
C LEU A 145 8.76 -6.22 4.47
N LEU A 146 7.64 -5.52 4.51
CA LEU A 146 6.87 -5.24 5.73
C LEU A 146 5.71 -6.23 5.97
N THR A 147 5.37 -7.05 4.99
CA THR A 147 4.27 -8.02 5.07
C THR A 147 4.79 -9.45 4.97
N ARG A 148 3.96 -10.40 5.35
CA ARG A 148 4.22 -11.83 5.17
C ARG A 148 3.02 -12.45 4.49
N ASP A 149 3.22 -13.07 3.31
CA ASP A 149 2.15 -13.63 2.51
C ASP A 149 1.34 -14.66 3.31
N GLN A 150 0.03 -14.56 3.27
CA GLN A 150 -0.87 -15.51 3.89
C GLN A 150 -1.30 -16.57 2.87
N THR A 151 -0.31 -17.26 2.29
CA THR A 151 -0.48 -18.31 1.28
C THR A 151 -0.18 -19.70 1.82
N LEU A 152 -0.67 -20.72 1.12
CA LEU A 152 -0.31 -22.11 1.41
C LEU A 152 1.20 -22.32 1.36
N VAL A 153 1.84 -21.79 0.34
CA VAL A 153 3.28 -21.93 0.11
C VAL A 153 4.10 -21.28 1.20
N GLN A 154 3.71 -20.08 1.65
CA GLN A 154 4.38 -19.42 2.76
C GLN A 154 4.24 -20.21 4.06
N ARG A 155 3.07 -20.77 4.34
CA ARG A 155 2.85 -21.66 5.50
C ARG A 155 3.73 -22.91 5.46
N GLU A 156 3.90 -23.53 4.28
CA GLU A 156 4.75 -24.71 4.12
C GLU A 156 6.26 -24.36 4.30
N LEU A 157 6.65 -23.19 3.80
CA LEU A 157 8.01 -22.65 3.96
C LEU A 157 8.32 -22.37 5.45
N ASP A 158 7.39 -21.73 6.16
CA ASP A 158 7.52 -21.40 7.58
C ASP A 158 7.63 -22.65 8.45
N ALA A 159 6.92 -23.70 8.06
CA ALA A 159 7.00 -24.98 8.74
C ALA A 159 8.23 -25.81 8.36
N GLY A 160 9.13 -25.27 7.50
CA GLY A 160 10.33 -25.96 7.03
C GLY A 160 10.04 -27.20 6.15
N ARG A 161 8.82 -27.32 5.60
CA ARG A 161 8.42 -28.46 4.77
C ARG A 161 8.88 -28.32 3.33
N ILE A 162 9.10 -27.08 2.87
CA ILE A 162 9.65 -26.78 1.56
C ILE A 162 10.77 -25.73 1.68
N SER A 163 11.72 -25.74 0.74
CA SER A 163 12.74 -24.70 0.64
C SER A 163 12.22 -23.45 -0.10
N ALA A 164 12.93 -22.32 0.02
CA ALA A 164 12.61 -21.10 -0.72
C ALA A 164 12.64 -21.32 -2.25
N GLU A 165 13.51 -22.20 -2.76
CA GLU A 165 13.54 -22.52 -4.17
C GLU A 165 12.30 -23.33 -4.60
N GLN A 166 11.87 -24.29 -3.79
CA GLN A 166 10.65 -25.07 -4.02
C GLN A 166 9.40 -24.16 -3.95
N ALA A 167 9.38 -23.22 -3.01
CA ALA A 167 8.30 -22.25 -2.87
C ALA A 167 8.08 -21.42 -4.16
N ARG A 168 9.15 -20.92 -4.77
CA ARG A 168 9.07 -20.11 -6.00
C ARG A 168 8.47 -20.85 -7.21
N ARG A 169 8.56 -22.19 -7.24
CA ARG A 169 8.09 -23.04 -8.34
C ARG A 169 6.88 -23.88 -7.97
N HIS A 170 6.30 -23.61 -6.81
CA HIS A 170 5.22 -24.43 -6.28
C HIS A 170 3.95 -24.25 -7.13
N PRO A 171 3.26 -25.33 -7.56
CA PRO A 171 2.08 -25.23 -8.41
C PRO A 171 0.89 -24.53 -7.71
N GLN A 172 0.90 -24.47 -6.39
CA GLN A 172 -0.10 -23.80 -5.57
C GLN A 172 0.40 -22.47 -4.97
N ALA A 173 1.35 -21.78 -5.65
CA ALA A 173 1.90 -20.51 -5.17
C ALA A 173 0.84 -19.42 -4.98
N SER A 174 -0.24 -19.44 -5.75
CA SER A 174 -1.34 -18.49 -5.70
C SER A 174 -2.50 -18.90 -4.77
N VAL A 175 -2.35 -19.97 -3.99
CA VAL A 175 -3.39 -20.37 -3.05
C VAL A 175 -3.29 -19.53 -1.77
N ILE A 176 -4.14 -18.51 -1.67
CA ILE A 176 -4.26 -17.67 -0.47
C ILE A 176 -5.08 -18.39 0.61
N LEU A 177 -4.72 -18.16 1.86
CA LEU A 177 -5.36 -18.78 3.03
C LEU A 177 -6.36 -17.86 3.71
N GLN A 178 -6.26 -16.56 3.46
CA GLN A 178 -7.14 -15.56 4.03
C GLN A 178 -7.48 -14.47 3.00
N ALA A 179 -8.77 -14.12 2.94
CA ALA A 179 -9.28 -13.02 2.14
C ALA A 179 -10.53 -12.44 2.82
N LEU A 180 -10.69 -11.11 2.75
CA LEU A 180 -11.89 -10.41 3.22
C LEU A 180 -13.12 -10.91 2.46
N GLY A 181 -14.20 -11.18 3.18
CA GLY A 181 -15.47 -11.61 2.62
C GLY A 181 -15.55 -13.09 2.18
N ALA A 182 -14.41 -13.80 2.13
CA ALA A 182 -14.35 -15.20 1.73
C ALA A 182 -14.62 -16.18 2.87
N GLN A 183 -14.46 -15.74 4.11
CA GLN A 183 -14.62 -16.54 5.33
C GLN A 183 -15.17 -15.70 6.47
N GLU A 184 -15.81 -16.37 7.44
CA GLU A 184 -16.46 -15.68 8.56
C GLU A 184 -15.48 -14.88 9.42
N THR A 185 -14.31 -15.43 9.68
CA THR A 185 -13.27 -14.79 10.50
C THR A 185 -11.96 -14.68 9.75
N ILE A 186 -11.21 -13.64 10.02
CA ILE A 186 -9.86 -13.39 9.50
C ILE A 186 -8.88 -13.14 10.64
N ALA A 187 -7.59 -13.29 10.37
CA ALA A 187 -6.51 -12.91 11.28
C ALA A 187 -5.60 -11.88 10.57
N PRO A 188 -5.92 -10.59 10.63
CA PRO A 188 -5.09 -9.56 10.02
C PRO A 188 -3.70 -9.52 10.66
N ALA A 189 -2.67 -9.37 9.85
CA ALA A 189 -1.31 -9.10 10.31
C ALA A 189 -1.03 -7.60 10.31
N PHE A 190 -0.20 -7.13 11.24
CA PHE A 190 0.18 -5.73 11.34
C PHE A 190 1.69 -5.59 11.49
N SER A 191 2.27 -4.64 10.76
CA SER A 191 3.63 -4.15 10.97
C SER A 191 3.61 -2.63 11.13
N PHE A 192 4.61 -2.11 11.80
CA PHE A 192 4.73 -0.68 12.05
C PHE A 192 6.21 -0.30 12.16
N GLY A 193 6.50 0.94 11.86
CA GLY A 193 7.86 1.46 11.91
C GLY A 193 7.91 2.96 11.70
N GLU A 194 9.11 3.45 11.66
CA GLU A 194 9.42 4.82 11.28
C GLU A 194 9.88 4.85 9.83
N ALA A 195 9.57 5.93 9.13
CA ALA A 195 10.04 6.21 7.80
C ALA A 195 10.75 7.57 7.79
N SER A 196 11.96 7.58 7.27
CA SER A 196 12.79 8.75 7.18
C SER A 196 12.46 9.58 5.92
N PRO A 197 12.77 10.89 5.92
CA PRO A 197 12.73 11.67 4.68
C PRO A 197 13.55 10.99 3.58
N GLY A 198 12.95 10.82 2.40
CA GLY A 198 13.54 10.10 1.27
C GLY A 198 13.09 8.63 1.18
N ASP A 199 12.58 8.02 2.25
CA ASP A 199 11.99 6.69 2.18
C ASP A 199 10.70 6.69 1.35
N THR A 200 10.43 5.58 0.67
CA THR A 200 9.20 5.36 -0.09
C THR A 200 8.51 4.12 0.45
N LEU A 201 7.24 4.24 0.84
CA LEU A 201 6.38 3.09 1.05
C LEU A 201 5.76 2.68 -0.28
N LEU A 202 5.90 1.39 -0.63
CA LEU A 202 5.30 0.77 -1.81
C LEU A 202 4.35 -0.33 -1.35
N ILE A 203 3.12 -0.33 -1.88
CA ILE A 203 2.19 -1.46 -1.76
C ILE A 203 1.86 -1.95 -3.16
N CYS A 204 1.87 -3.26 -3.37
CA CYS A 204 1.60 -3.84 -4.69
C CYS A 204 0.86 -5.17 -4.61
N SER A 205 0.11 -5.49 -5.66
CA SER A 205 -0.47 -6.81 -5.87
C SER A 205 0.59 -7.82 -6.32
N ASP A 206 0.23 -9.08 -6.28
CA ASP A 206 1.10 -10.20 -6.60
C ASP A 206 1.59 -10.17 -8.06
N GLY A 207 0.81 -9.60 -8.98
CA GLY A 207 1.23 -9.38 -10.37
C GLY A 207 2.46 -8.49 -10.52
N LEU A 208 2.79 -7.63 -9.55
CA LEU A 208 4.05 -6.91 -9.58
C LEU A 208 5.18 -7.74 -8.94
N HIS A 209 5.01 -8.15 -7.69
CA HIS A 209 6.12 -8.70 -6.91
C HIS A 209 6.51 -10.14 -7.30
N ARG A 210 5.65 -10.90 -7.99
CA ARG A 210 5.98 -12.26 -8.45
C ARG A 210 7.10 -12.28 -9.49
N ARG A 211 7.26 -11.23 -10.26
CA ARG A 211 8.24 -11.13 -11.34
C ARG A 211 9.42 -10.22 -11.04
N LEU A 212 9.29 -9.42 -10.00
CA LEU A 212 10.32 -8.48 -9.59
C LEU A 212 10.99 -8.94 -8.29
N ASN A 213 12.18 -8.45 -8.07
CA ASN A 213 12.93 -8.65 -6.84
C ASN A 213 13.25 -7.30 -6.19
N GLU A 214 13.81 -7.33 -5.00
CA GLU A 214 14.13 -6.13 -4.22
C GLU A 214 15.05 -5.15 -4.97
N VAL A 215 15.96 -5.66 -5.83
CA VAL A 215 16.86 -4.81 -6.63
C VAL A 215 16.09 -4.03 -7.72
N ASP A 216 15.00 -4.59 -8.25
CA ASP A 216 14.19 -3.89 -9.23
C ASP A 216 13.55 -2.63 -8.62
N PHE A 217 13.20 -2.67 -7.32
CA PHE A 217 12.56 -1.56 -6.61
C PHE A 217 13.51 -0.39 -6.32
N ALA A 218 14.81 -0.54 -6.53
CA ALA A 218 15.76 0.57 -6.46
C ALA A 218 15.37 1.74 -7.38
N LEU A 219 14.76 1.46 -8.55
CA LEU A 219 14.22 2.49 -9.43
C LEU A 219 13.27 3.45 -8.71
N LEU A 220 12.41 2.91 -7.86
CA LEU A 220 11.45 3.74 -7.12
C LEU A 220 12.13 4.45 -5.95
N ALA A 221 13.10 3.82 -5.29
CA ALA A 221 13.87 4.44 -4.21
C ALA A 221 14.72 5.62 -4.71
N GLU A 222 15.30 5.52 -5.91
CA GLU A 222 16.20 6.49 -6.52
C GLU A 222 15.47 7.57 -7.34
N ALA A 223 14.15 7.44 -7.59
CA ALA A 223 13.37 8.42 -8.32
C ALA A 223 13.38 9.78 -7.61
N GLU A 224 13.31 10.86 -8.36
CA GLU A 224 13.15 12.20 -7.81
C GLU A 224 11.86 12.33 -6.98
N ASP A 225 11.86 13.24 -6.00
CA ASP A 225 10.68 13.48 -5.14
C ASP A 225 9.63 14.33 -5.86
N THR A 226 9.13 13.79 -6.96
CA THR A 226 8.04 14.35 -7.76
C THR A 226 7.05 13.26 -8.15
N GLU A 227 5.79 13.59 -8.25
CA GLU A 227 4.75 12.65 -8.70
C GLU A 227 5.11 12.06 -10.08
N GLY A 228 5.58 12.88 -11.02
CA GLY A 228 5.95 12.43 -12.37
C GLY A 228 7.05 11.37 -12.34
N ALA A 229 8.12 11.58 -11.57
CA ALA A 229 9.22 10.62 -11.47
C ALA A 229 8.80 9.29 -10.81
N LEU A 230 7.93 9.36 -9.79
CA LEU A 230 7.36 8.16 -9.17
C LEU A 230 6.45 7.39 -10.15
N LEU A 231 5.64 8.10 -10.95
CA LEU A 231 4.80 7.49 -11.97
C LEU A 231 5.63 6.81 -13.06
N ASP A 232 6.69 7.44 -13.55
CA ASP A 232 7.61 6.86 -14.56
C ASP A 232 8.33 5.61 -14.02
N ALA A 233 8.73 5.64 -12.75
CA ALA A 233 9.32 4.48 -12.09
C ALA A 233 8.32 3.32 -11.98
N LEU A 234 7.08 3.58 -11.57
CA LEU A 234 6.02 2.56 -11.53
C LEU A 234 5.72 1.99 -12.91
N ASP A 235 5.62 2.83 -13.95
CA ASP A 235 5.39 2.39 -15.33
C ASP A 235 6.54 1.49 -15.81
N THR A 236 7.79 1.81 -15.46
CA THR A 236 8.96 0.99 -15.77
C THR A 236 8.92 -0.37 -15.03
N LEU A 237 8.53 -0.40 -13.77
CA LEU A 237 8.40 -1.64 -13.00
C LEU A 237 7.30 -2.54 -13.59
N ILE A 238 6.15 -1.99 -13.95
CA ILE A 238 5.05 -2.71 -14.60
C ILE A 238 5.51 -3.29 -15.93
N ALA A 239 6.19 -2.49 -16.77
CA ALA A 239 6.73 -2.98 -18.05
C ALA A 239 7.71 -4.15 -17.85
N ARG A 240 8.62 -4.06 -16.86
CA ARG A 240 9.53 -5.18 -16.53
C ARG A 240 8.78 -6.44 -16.08
N ALA A 241 7.72 -6.31 -15.28
CA ALA A 241 6.93 -7.47 -14.86
C ALA A 241 6.27 -8.15 -16.08
N ILE A 242 5.71 -7.37 -17.01
CA ILE A 242 5.11 -7.85 -18.25
C ILE A 242 6.17 -8.54 -19.13
N ASP A 243 7.35 -7.94 -19.33
CA ASP A 243 8.44 -8.49 -20.12
C ASP A 243 8.96 -9.81 -19.53
N ARG A 244 8.88 -9.97 -18.20
CA ARG A 244 9.20 -11.24 -17.53
C ARG A 244 8.04 -12.25 -17.53
N GLY A 245 6.98 -11.96 -18.27
CA GLY A 245 5.87 -12.88 -18.53
C GLY A 245 4.76 -12.86 -17.50
N GLU A 246 4.56 -11.73 -16.78
CA GLU A 246 3.37 -11.57 -15.94
C GLU A 246 2.11 -11.47 -16.81
N LYS A 247 1.02 -12.08 -16.32
CA LYS A 247 -0.25 -12.19 -17.04
C LYS A 247 -1.44 -11.75 -16.21
N ASP A 248 -1.22 -11.54 -14.91
CA ASP A 248 -2.28 -11.13 -14.00
C ASP A 248 -2.49 -9.61 -13.99
N ASN A 249 -3.49 -9.15 -13.25
CA ASN A 249 -3.65 -7.74 -12.94
C ASN A 249 -2.40 -7.25 -12.18
N ILE A 250 -1.98 -6.03 -12.41
CA ILE A 250 -0.80 -5.44 -11.77
C ILE A 250 -1.20 -4.10 -11.20
N THR A 251 -1.09 -3.96 -9.88
CA THR A 251 -1.39 -2.71 -9.19
C THR A 251 -0.28 -2.36 -8.22
N ALA A 252 0.12 -1.10 -8.22
CA ALA A 252 1.11 -0.56 -7.31
C ALA A 252 0.75 0.86 -6.88
N VAL A 253 0.90 1.16 -5.61
CA VAL A 253 0.74 2.48 -5.03
C VAL A 253 1.94 2.80 -4.17
N CYS A 254 2.40 4.03 -4.19
CA CYS A 254 3.53 4.45 -3.35
C CYS A 254 3.32 5.84 -2.76
N ALA A 255 4.00 6.07 -1.63
CA ALA A 255 4.16 7.38 -1.02
C ALA A 255 5.62 7.60 -0.63
N ARG A 256 6.22 8.66 -1.12
CA ARG A 256 7.52 9.15 -0.67
C ARG A 256 7.35 10.14 0.46
N ILE A 257 8.16 9.98 1.49
CA ILE A 257 8.26 10.89 2.61
C ILE A 257 9.22 12.02 2.20
N GLY A 258 8.70 13.19 1.87
CA GLY A 258 9.49 14.35 1.50
C GLY A 258 10.22 14.95 2.70
N CYS A 259 11.35 15.60 2.44
CA CYS A 259 11.99 16.47 3.41
C CYS A 259 11.05 17.66 3.72
N LEU A 260 10.96 18.08 4.98
CA LEU A 260 10.40 19.38 5.31
C LEU A 260 11.28 20.43 4.61
N ARG A 261 10.78 21.07 3.55
CA ARG A 261 11.39 22.29 3.09
C ARG A 261 11.20 23.31 4.21
N MET A 262 12.28 23.66 4.89
CA MET A 262 12.32 24.86 5.71
C MET A 262 12.22 26.01 4.69
N ASP A 263 11.03 26.64 4.61
CA ASP A 263 10.86 27.90 3.88
C ASP A 263 11.76 28.96 4.55
N GLY A 264 12.99 29.10 4.09
CA GLY A 264 14.00 29.90 4.77
C GLY A 264 15.19 30.34 3.92
N ASP A 265 15.26 29.99 2.63
CA ASP A 265 16.35 30.46 1.74
C ASP A 265 15.86 31.39 0.61
N ASP A 266 14.87 32.23 0.88
CA ASP A 266 14.76 33.49 0.16
C ASP A 266 15.83 34.46 0.74
N GLU A 267 17.08 34.32 0.30
CA GLU A 267 18.05 35.42 0.44
C GLU A 267 17.44 36.65 -0.19
N PRO A 268 17.25 37.75 0.57
CA PRO A 268 16.83 39.01 -0.05
C PRO A 268 17.94 39.45 -0.95
N THR A 269 17.68 39.46 -2.25
CA THR A 269 18.56 40.10 -3.25
C THR A 269 18.72 41.53 -2.83
N LEU A 270 19.84 41.87 -2.18
CA LEU A 270 20.24 43.20 -1.88
C LEU A 270 20.48 43.92 -3.22
N ALA A 271 19.51 44.73 -3.63
CA ALA A 271 19.67 45.65 -4.72
C ALA A 271 20.82 46.60 -4.35
N ALA A 272 21.90 46.56 -5.14
CA ALA A 272 23.00 47.50 -5.03
C ALA A 272 22.48 48.93 -5.26
N PRO A 273 22.90 49.91 -4.45
CA PRO A 273 22.52 51.31 -4.68
C PRO A 273 23.14 51.82 -5.98
N SER A 274 22.31 52.30 -6.89
CA SER A 274 22.71 53.04 -8.05
C SER A 274 23.41 54.32 -7.59
N GLY A 275 24.75 54.32 -7.64
CA GLY A 275 25.58 55.54 -7.45
C GLY A 275 25.28 56.53 -8.56
N GLY A 276 24.60 57.60 -8.20
CA GLY A 276 24.63 58.82 -9.00
C GLY A 276 25.97 59.48 -8.83
N GLY A 277 26.55 59.94 -9.91
CA GLY A 277 27.76 60.75 -10.01
C GLY A 277 27.64 61.63 -11.23
N GLU A 278 27.78 62.89 -11.00
CA GLU A 278 27.73 64.01 -11.84
C GLU A 278 28.26 63.90 -13.29
#